data_8596abfd43ce535d1f37a5ee50ef53a4
#
_entry.id   8596abfd43ce535d1f37a5ee50ef53a4
#
_cell.length_a   1.000
_cell.length_b   1.000
_cell.length_c   1.000
_cell.angle_alpha   90.00
_cell.angle_beta   90.00
_cell.angle_gamma   90.00
#
_symmetry.space_group_name_H-M   'P 1'
#
loop_
_entity.id
_entity.type
_entity.pdbx_description
1 polymer ?
#
loop_
_entity_poly.entity_id
_entity_poly.type
_entity_poly.pdbx_seq_one_letter_code
_entity_poly.pdbx_strand_id
1 'polypeptide(L)'
;MLEELNLHAPFDARSQAYHIVCHNHVPCASGLGSSSTAVLAGLLFAHALLDSSILRTSAGLAQVLRRAFEIEGHGDNVAPALLGGLVVVASHNGEVIAHKIEPPPLRLVACVPRFHFMTAHARSVLPLRYARSDAVFNIGRAILVAEALRTANAQLLAKAMDDRLHEPYRLPAIPGAIEAKRAALAHGAYAVSLSGAGPGILAFADENHEAIGQAMQSAFASAGGLSARYWILNVSLAGAQIIV
;
A
#
# COMPACT_ATOMS: atom_id res chain seq x y z
N MET A 1 15.89 17.57 0.22
CA MET A 1 16.05 16.23 -0.34
C MET A 1 17.48 15.87 -0.68
N LEU A 2 18.25 16.67 -1.48
CA LEU A 2 19.67 16.42 -1.69
C LEU A 2 20.48 16.49 -0.39
N GLU A 3 20.10 17.35 0.55
CA GLU A 3 20.69 17.44 1.88
C GLU A 3 20.42 16.21 2.75
N GLU A 4 19.25 15.59 2.61
CA GLU A 4 18.91 14.37 3.33
C GLU A 4 19.67 13.14 2.85
N LEU A 5 20.15 13.14 1.60
CA LEU A 5 20.97 12.06 1.07
C LEU A 5 22.42 12.11 1.52
N ASN A 6 22.85 13.21 2.13
CA ASN A 6 24.24 13.45 2.59
C ASN A 6 25.29 13.11 1.51
N LEU A 7 24.93 13.38 0.23
CA LEU A 7 25.78 13.09 -0.91
C LEU A 7 26.64 14.32 -1.23
N HIS A 8 27.94 14.13 -1.24
CA HIS A 8 28.87 15.10 -1.83
C HIS A 8 28.73 15.03 -3.35
N ALA A 9 27.84 15.84 -3.91
CA ALA A 9 27.71 15.94 -5.35
C ALA A 9 29.01 16.56 -5.92
N PRO A 10 29.65 15.93 -6.89
CA PRO A 10 30.77 16.53 -7.64
C PRO A 10 30.30 17.70 -8.50
N PHE A 11 29.03 17.98 -8.51
CA PHE A 11 28.30 18.93 -9.29
C PHE A 11 27.43 19.77 -8.35
N ASP A 12 27.44 21.09 -8.51
CA ASP A 12 26.64 21.99 -7.67
C ASP A 12 25.15 21.91 -8.05
N ALA A 13 24.55 20.72 -7.82
CA ALA A 13 23.14 20.49 -8.04
C ALA A 13 22.24 21.39 -7.18
N ARG A 14 22.81 22.03 -6.14
CA ARG A 14 22.11 22.97 -5.27
C ARG A 14 21.93 24.36 -5.89
N SER A 15 22.78 24.72 -6.87
CA SER A 15 22.72 26.01 -7.56
C SER A 15 21.78 25.99 -8.77
N GLN A 16 21.30 24.82 -9.21
CA GLN A 16 20.38 24.70 -10.33
C GLN A 16 18.92 24.72 -9.90
N ALA A 17 18.11 25.51 -10.60
CA ALA A 17 16.65 25.45 -10.47
C ALA A 17 16.10 24.33 -11.34
N TYR A 18 15.24 23.49 -10.75
CA TYR A 18 14.55 22.41 -11.45
C TYR A 18 13.07 22.71 -11.53
N HIS A 19 12.46 22.45 -12.70
CA HIS A 19 11.03 22.46 -12.88
C HIS A 19 10.55 21.01 -12.87
N ILE A 20 9.79 20.63 -11.83
CA ILE A 20 9.28 19.27 -11.64
C ILE A 20 7.78 19.27 -11.93
N VAL A 21 7.34 18.43 -12.86
CA VAL A 21 5.92 18.19 -13.17
C VAL A 21 5.55 16.79 -12.67
N CYS A 22 4.55 16.71 -11.82
CA CYS A 22 4.08 15.44 -11.25
C CYS A 22 2.70 15.09 -11.84
N HIS A 23 2.61 13.94 -12.53
CA HIS A 23 1.34 13.37 -12.99
C HIS A 23 0.90 12.27 -12.01
N ASN A 24 0.17 12.65 -10.96
CA ASN A 24 -0.26 11.73 -9.92
C ASN A 24 -1.58 11.03 -10.28
N HIS A 25 -1.56 9.70 -10.37
CA HIS A 25 -2.75 8.87 -10.58
C HIS A 25 -3.17 8.09 -9.32
N VAL A 26 -2.40 8.19 -8.22
CA VAL A 26 -2.72 7.54 -6.94
C VAL A 26 -3.53 8.52 -6.08
N PRO A 27 -4.78 8.23 -5.71
CA PRO A 27 -5.56 9.13 -4.87
C PRO A 27 -4.86 9.42 -3.55
N CYS A 28 -4.77 10.69 -3.16
CA CYS A 28 -4.18 11.09 -1.89
C CYS A 28 -5.06 10.64 -0.71
N ALA A 29 -4.43 10.29 0.41
CA ALA A 29 -5.10 9.86 1.65
C ALA A 29 -6.10 8.69 1.44
N SER A 30 -5.79 7.78 0.51
CA SER A 30 -6.65 6.67 0.10
C SER A 30 -6.30 5.32 0.73
N GLY A 31 -5.15 5.21 1.38
CA GLY A 31 -4.57 3.94 1.79
C GLY A 31 -3.81 3.21 0.67
N LEU A 32 -3.68 3.81 -0.53
CA LEU A 32 -3.00 3.23 -1.70
C LEU A 32 -1.53 3.67 -1.85
N GLY A 33 -0.93 4.26 -0.83
CA GLY A 33 0.50 4.57 -0.81
C GLY A 33 0.93 5.85 -1.55
N SER A 34 0.05 6.83 -1.74
CA SER A 34 0.37 8.09 -2.45
C SER A 34 1.55 8.85 -1.81
N SER A 35 1.66 8.90 -0.48
CA SER A 35 2.78 9.53 0.23
C SER A 35 4.10 8.83 -0.10
N SER A 36 4.14 7.52 0.04
CA SER A 36 5.32 6.70 -0.25
C SER A 36 5.79 6.82 -1.70
N THR A 37 4.83 6.94 -2.64
CA THR A 37 5.12 7.18 -4.06
C THR A 37 5.81 8.53 -4.25
N ALA A 38 5.36 9.59 -3.57
CA ALA A 38 5.97 10.92 -3.64
C ALA A 38 7.38 10.94 -3.05
N VAL A 39 7.58 10.28 -1.90
CA VAL A 39 8.91 10.14 -1.27
C VAL A 39 9.87 9.40 -2.20
N LEU A 40 9.44 8.28 -2.77
CA LEU A 40 10.25 7.54 -3.73
C LEU A 40 10.57 8.36 -4.97
N ALA A 41 9.60 9.02 -5.57
CA ALA A 41 9.83 9.86 -6.74
C ALA A 41 10.90 10.93 -6.48
N GLY A 42 10.85 11.55 -5.31
CA GLY A 42 11.85 12.53 -4.92
C GLY A 42 13.25 11.95 -4.70
N LEU A 43 13.36 10.79 -4.04
CA LEU A 43 14.63 10.11 -3.85
C LEU A 43 15.21 9.61 -5.17
N LEU A 44 14.41 9.02 -6.02
CA LEU A 44 14.83 8.54 -7.34
C LEU A 44 15.27 9.70 -8.24
N PHE A 45 14.56 10.82 -8.22
CA PHE A 45 14.97 12.04 -8.92
C PHE A 45 16.33 12.55 -8.44
N ALA A 46 16.54 12.62 -7.12
CA ALA A 46 17.83 13.04 -6.57
C ALA A 46 18.98 12.12 -6.98
N HIS A 47 18.75 10.80 -6.97
CA HIS A 47 19.75 9.84 -7.45
C HIS A 47 20.01 9.97 -8.96
N ALA A 48 18.97 10.17 -9.77
CA ALA A 48 19.14 10.36 -11.21
C ALA A 48 20.02 11.58 -11.57
N LEU A 49 19.95 12.63 -10.76
CA LEU A 49 20.79 13.83 -10.91
C LEU A 49 22.26 13.61 -10.52
N LEU A 50 22.52 12.72 -9.57
CA LEU A 50 23.84 12.51 -8.99
C LEU A 50 24.59 11.35 -9.66
N ASP A 51 23.97 10.19 -9.68
CA ASP A 51 24.49 8.97 -10.31
C ASP A 51 23.35 7.97 -10.50
N SER A 52 22.81 7.88 -11.70
CA SER A 52 21.72 6.94 -12.00
C SER A 52 22.16 5.47 -11.97
N SER A 53 23.47 5.18 -11.98
CA SER A 53 24.00 3.80 -11.98
C SER A 53 23.70 3.08 -10.66
N ILE A 54 23.62 3.79 -9.55
CA ILE A 54 23.32 3.23 -8.22
C ILE A 54 21.99 2.47 -8.18
N LEU A 55 21.01 2.91 -8.98
CA LEU A 55 19.69 2.29 -9.04
C LEU A 55 19.67 0.96 -9.80
N ARG A 56 20.74 0.64 -10.49
CA ARG A 56 20.92 -0.65 -11.21
C ARG A 56 21.53 -1.75 -10.33
N THR A 57 21.87 -1.40 -9.10
CA THR A 57 22.48 -2.35 -8.16
C THR A 57 21.52 -2.67 -7.02
N SER A 58 21.58 -3.90 -6.50
CA SER A 58 20.81 -4.30 -5.31
C SER A 58 21.18 -3.46 -4.08
N ALA A 59 22.45 -3.07 -3.94
CA ALA A 59 22.91 -2.21 -2.85
C ALA A 59 22.30 -0.79 -2.95
N GLY A 60 22.22 -0.23 -4.15
CA GLY A 60 21.61 1.07 -4.38
C GLY A 60 20.11 1.07 -4.10
N LEU A 61 19.40 0.04 -4.56
CA LEU A 61 17.98 -0.12 -4.23
C LEU A 61 17.76 -0.28 -2.73
N ALA A 62 18.60 -1.03 -2.03
CA ALA A 62 18.54 -1.15 -0.57
C ALA A 62 18.78 0.18 0.14
N GLN A 63 19.69 1.02 -0.38
CA GLN A 63 19.92 2.36 0.15
C GLN A 63 18.70 3.28 -0.03
N VAL A 64 18.09 3.30 -1.22
CA VAL A 64 16.87 4.05 -1.49
C VAL A 64 15.73 3.59 -0.58
N LEU A 65 15.55 2.27 -0.44
CA LEU A 65 14.52 1.69 0.42
C LEU A 65 14.70 2.10 1.88
N ARG A 66 15.92 2.00 2.40
CA ARG A 66 16.23 2.42 3.77
C ARG A 66 15.91 3.89 3.99
N ARG A 67 16.32 4.75 3.06
CA ARG A 67 16.09 6.20 3.16
C ARG A 67 14.59 6.55 3.10
N ALA A 68 13.86 5.90 2.20
CA ALA A 68 12.42 6.08 2.10
C ALA A 68 11.69 5.59 3.36
N PHE A 69 12.15 4.47 3.96
CA PHE A 69 11.65 3.97 5.24
C PHE A 69 11.91 4.96 6.39
N GLU A 70 13.08 5.56 6.46
CA GLU A 70 13.42 6.57 7.47
C GLU A 70 12.48 7.80 7.38
N ILE A 71 12.14 8.24 6.17
CA ILE A 71 11.25 9.39 5.93
C ILE A 71 9.79 9.05 6.26
N GLU A 72 9.28 7.90 5.78
CA GLU A 72 7.88 7.50 5.95
C GLU A 72 7.60 6.90 7.34
N GLY A 73 8.62 6.33 7.99
CA GLY A 73 8.48 5.60 9.26
C GLY A 73 7.88 4.20 9.12
N HIS A 74 7.64 3.72 7.90
CA HIS A 74 7.13 2.38 7.59
C HIS A 74 7.49 1.97 6.16
N GLY A 75 7.61 0.66 5.90
CA GLY A 75 8.08 0.13 4.62
C GLY A 75 7.02 -0.56 3.76
N ASP A 76 5.84 -0.76 4.29
CA ASP A 76 4.77 -1.56 3.69
C ASP A 76 4.24 -1.02 2.34
N ASN A 77 4.26 0.31 2.15
CA ASN A 77 3.95 0.95 0.88
C ASN A 77 5.21 1.28 0.06
N VAL A 78 6.29 1.67 0.72
CA VAL A 78 7.56 2.04 0.08
C VAL A 78 8.18 0.87 -0.68
N ALA A 79 8.29 -0.29 -0.01
CA ALA A 79 8.98 -1.43 -0.60
C ALA A 79 8.26 -1.98 -1.85
N PRO A 80 6.94 -2.21 -1.86
CA PRO A 80 6.27 -2.66 -3.08
C PRO A 80 6.24 -1.60 -4.18
N ALA A 81 6.18 -0.30 -3.86
CA ALA A 81 6.28 0.75 -4.86
C ALA A 81 7.67 0.80 -5.52
N LEU A 82 8.74 0.55 -4.76
CA LEU A 82 10.10 0.51 -5.28
C LEU A 82 10.40 -0.78 -6.05
N LEU A 83 9.98 -1.93 -5.53
CA LEU A 83 10.41 -3.25 -6.02
C LEU A 83 9.39 -3.91 -6.97
N GLY A 84 8.11 -3.56 -6.87
CA GLY A 84 7.00 -4.23 -7.55
C GLY A 84 6.66 -5.60 -6.93
N GLY A 85 5.56 -6.19 -7.38
CA GLY A 85 5.08 -7.48 -6.91
C GLY A 85 4.49 -7.46 -5.51
N LEU A 86 4.47 -8.60 -4.85
CA LEU A 86 4.14 -8.77 -3.45
C LEU A 86 5.43 -8.62 -2.63
N VAL A 87 5.45 -7.73 -1.65
CA VAL A 87 6.63 -7.54 -0.81
C VAL A 87 6.29 -7.74 0.66
N VAL A 88 6.96 -8.70 1.30
CA VAL A 88 6.92 -8.87 2.74
C VAL A 88 8.00 -8.00 3.35
N VAL A 89 7.62 -7.13 4.27
CA VAL A 89 8.53 -6.14 4.87
C VAL A 89 8.57 -6.31 6.38
N ALA A 90 9.77 -6.29 6.92
CA ALA A 90 10.03 -6.21 8.35
C ALA A 90 11.18 -5.24 8.61
N SER A 91 11.33 -4.81 9.85
CA SER A 91 12.50 -4.03 10.27
C SER A 91 13.19 -4.71 11.46
N HIS A 92 14.51 -4.70 11.46
CA HIS A 92 15.31 -5.22 12.56
C HIS A 92 16.54 -4.35 12.76
N ASN A 93 16.71 -3.80 13.98
CA ASN A 93 17.84 -2.93 14.35
C ASN A 93 18.10 -1.77 13.36
N GLY A 94 17.04 -1.15 12.85
CA GLY A 94 17.15 -0.05 11.87
C GLY A 94 17.38 -0.49 10.42
N GLU A 95 17.56 -1.79 10.17
CA GLU A 95 17.60 -2.34 8.83
C GLU A 95 16.19 -2.70 8.33
N VAL A 96 15.93 -2.48 7.06
CA VAL A 96 14.70 -2.88 6.38
C VAL A 96 14.93 -4.20 5.68
N ILE A 97 14.18 -5.21 6.09
CA ILE A 97 14.13 -6.51 5.43
C ILE A 97 12.94 -6.47 4.47
N ALA A 98 13.21 -6.52 3.16
CA ALA A 98 12.18 -6.57 2.13
C ALA A 98 12.38 -7.83 1.28
N HIS A 99 11.39 -8.70 1.27
CA HIS A 99 11.38 -9.91 0.48
C HIS A 99 10.33 -9.82 -0.61
N LYS A 100 10.78 -9.66 -1.86
CA LYS A 100 9.92 -9.62 -3.04
C LYS A 100 9.49 -11.03 -3.44
N ILE A 101 8.21 -11.17 -3.70
CA ILE A 101 7.58 -12.37 -4.24
C ILE A 101 6.87 -11.96 -5.54
N GLU A 102 7.03 -12.74 -6.59
CA GLU A 102 6.28 -12.55 -7.84
C GLU A 102 5.02 -13.44 -7.79
N PRO A 103 3.86 -12.88 -7.44
CA PRO A 103 2.64 -13.66 -7.42
C PRO A 103 2.20 -13.99 -8.85
N PRO A 104 1.40 -15.04 -9.07
CA PRO A 104 0.64 -15.20 -10.30
C PRO A 104 -0.21 -13.96 -10.59
N PRO A 105 -0.68 -13.78 -11.84
CA PRO A 105 -1.55 -12.67 -12.17
C PRO A 105 -2.74 -12.59 -11.20
N LEU A 106 -2.85 -11.48 -10.50
CA LEU A 106 -3.94 -11.19 -9.57
C LEU A 106 -4.65 -9.93 -10.04
N ARG A 107 -5.97 -9.99 -10.06
CA ARG A 107 -6.83 -8.86 -10.36
C ARG A 107 -7.70 -8.55 -9.15
N LEU A 108 -7.80 -7.28 -8.81
CA LEU A 108 -8.52 -6.84 -7.61
C LEU A 108 -9.29 -5.54 -7.86
N VAL A 109 -10.27 -5.28 -7.02
CA VAL A 109 -11.02 -4.02 -7.02
C VAL A 109 -10.56 -3.19 -5.84
N ALA A 110 -10.11 -1.96 -6.12
CA ALA A 110 -9.85 -0.94 -5.10
C ALA A 110 -11.01 0.07 -5.11
N CYS A 111 -11.70 0.26 -3.99
CA CYS A 111 -12.75 1.24 -3.86
C CYS A 111 -12.37 2.26 -2.79
N VAL A 112 -12.37 3.55 -3.16
CA VAL A 112 -11.94 4.65 -2.29
C VAL A 112 -13.05 5.67 -2.14
N PRO A 113 -13.60 5.85 -0.93
CA PRO A 113 -14.59 6.90 -0.67
C PRO A 113 -13.92 8.28 -0.60
N ARG A 114 -14.66 9.31 -0.93
CA ARG A 114 -14.27 10.71 -0.70
C ARG A 114 -14.39 11.05 0.80
N PHE A 115 -13.48 10.51 1.57
CA PHE A 115 -13.41 10.69 3.01
C PHE A 115 -11.96 10.91 3.44
N HIS A 116 -11.72 11.98 4.17
CA HIS A 116 -10.37 12.33 4.60
C HIS A 116 -10.02 11.58 5.89
N PHE A 117 -9.36 10.44 5.75
CA PHE A 117 -8.93 9.60 6.85
C PHE A 117 -7.41 9.62 6.97
N MET A 118 -6.91 10.60 7.73
CA MET A 118 -5.46 10.77 7.89
C MET A 118 -4.84 9.60 8.65
N THR A 119 -3.63 9.18 8.25
CA THR A 119 -2.89 8.08 8.89
C THR A 119 -2.71 8.31 10.41
N ALA A 120 -2.51 9.55 10.85
CA ALA A 120 -2.44 9.88 12.28
C ALA A 120 -3.75 9.54 13.01
N HIS A 121 -4.91 9.87 12.41
CA HIS A 121 -6.20 9.51 12.97
C HIS A 121 -6.45 8.00 12.93
N ALA A 122 -6.10 7.35 11.82
CA ALA A 122 -6.18 5.88 11.69
C ALA A 122 -5.31 5.13 12.72
N ARG A 123 -4.25 5.75 13.21
CA ARG A 123 -3.42 5.22 14.30
C ARG A 123 -4.02 5.51 15.67
N SER A 124 -4.65 6.68 15.88
CA SER A 124 -5.21 7.06 17.18
C SER A 124 -6.43 6.25 17.61
N VAL A 125 -7.15 5.62 16.67
CA VAL A 125 -8.28 4.74 16.96
C VAL A 125 -7.86 3.33 17.42
N LEU A 126 -6.56 2.99 17.29
CA LEU A 126 -6.06 1.68 17.68
C LEU A 126 -5.82 1.62 19.21
N PRO A 127 -6.12 0.48 19.86
CA PRO A 127 -5.84 0.30 21.27
C PRO A 127 -4.32 0.25 21.53
N LEU A 128 -3.90 0.71 22.69
CA LEU A 128 -2.49 0.65 23.11
C LEU A 128 -2.03 -0.77 23.46
N ARG A 129 -2.95 -1.69 23.71
CA ARG A 129 -2.66 -3.09 24.07
C ARG A 129 -3.65 -4.02 23.40
N TYR A 130 -3.20 -5.21 23.03
CA TYR A 130 -3.99 -6.27 22.44
C TYR A 130 -3.98 -7.53 23.30
N ALA A 131 -5.03 -8.31 23.24
CA ALA A 131 -5.05 -9.63 23.84
C ALA A 131 -4.01 -10.52 23.14
N ARG A 132 -3.34 -11.39 23.92
CA ARG A 132 -2.39 -12.36 23.36
C ARG A 132 -3.04 -13.24 22.29
N SER A 133 -4.31 -13.63 22.50
CA SER A 133 -5.08 -14.41 21.53
C SER A 133 -5.21 -13.72 20.16
N ASP A 134 -5.42 -12.40 20.16
CA ASP A 134 -5.57 -11.63 18.92
C ASP A 134 -4.23 -11.47 18.19
N ALA A 135 -3.14 -11.28 18.95
CA ALA A 135 -1.79 -11.27 18.36
C ALA A 135 -1.46 -12.63 17.71
N VAL A 136 -1.71 -13.76 18.40
CA VAL A 136 -1.50 -15.11 17.86
C VAL A 136 -2.38 -15.35 16.61
N PHE A 137 -3.63 -14.92 16.66
CA PHE A 137 -4.56 -14.99 15.53
C PHE A 137 -4.01 -14.29 14.29
N ASN A 138 -3.54 -13.05 14.42
CA ASN A 138 -3.01 -12.26 13.30
C ASN A 138 -1.67 -12.79 12.78
N ILE A 139 -0.76 -13.25 13.65
CA ILE A 139 0.54 -13.81 13.23
C ILE A 139 0.32 -14.99 12.27
N GLY A 140 -0.53 -15.94 12.64
CA GLY A 140 -0.84 -17.08 11.78
C GLY A 140 -1.45 -16.66 10.44
N ARG A 141 -2.38 -15.69 10.47
CA ARG A 141 -3.03 -15.19 9.26
C ARG A 141 -2.10 -14.40 8.35
N ALA A 142 -1.19 -13.61 8.89
CA ALA A 142 -0.21 -12.90 8.08
C ALA A 142 0.63 -13.84 7.21
N ILE A 143 1.05 -14.99 7.77
CA ILE A 143 1.79 -16.03 7.03
C ILE A 143 0.89 -16.65 5.95
N LEU A 144 -0.35 -17.00 6.30
CA LEU A 144 -1.29 -17.63 5.36
C LEU A 144 -1.72 -16.69 4.23
N VAL A 145 -1.87 -15.38 4.49
CA VAL A 145 -2.16 -14.37 3.47
C VAL A 145 -1.01 -14.26 2.48
N ALA A 146 0.23 -14.19 2.97
CA ALA A 146 1.41 -14.15 2.10
C ALA A 146 1.50 -15.38 1.20
N GLU A 147 1.27 -16.59 1.75
CA GLU A 147 1.27 -17.83 0.99
C GLU A 147 0.10 -17.91 0.01
N ALA A 148 -1.11 -17.48 0.42
CA ALA A 148 -2.26 -17.47 -0.46
C ALA A 148 -2.09 -16.55 -1.67
N LEU A 149 -1.53 -15.36 -1.46
CA LEU A 149 -1.21 -14.43 -2.54
C LEU A 149 -0.09 -14.95 -3.45
N ARG A 150 0.96 -15.57 -2.87
CA ARG A 150 2.07 -16.18 -3.62
C ARG A 150 1.60 -17.30 -4.56
N THR A 151 0.58 -18.04 -4.16
CA THR A 151 0.05 -19.21 -4.89
C THR A 151 -1.26 -18.95 -5.61
N ALA A 152 -1.80 -17.72 -5.56
CA ALA A 152 -3.16 -17.37 -6.02
C ALA A 152 -4.24 -18.32 -5.48
N ASN A 153 -4.10 -18.75 -4.22
CA ASN A 153 -5.06 -19.66 -3.60
C ASN A 153 -6.22 -18.86 -2.99
N ALA A 154 -7.30 -18.68 -3.77
CA ALA A 154 -8.49 -17.94 -3.37
C ALA A 154 -9.15 -18.52 -2.12
N GLN A 155 -9.24 -19.86 -1.98
CA GLN A 155 -9.86 -20.50 -0.81
C GLN A 155 -9.05 -20.26 0.47
N LEU A 156 -7.72 -20.29 0.37
CA LEU A 156 -6.86 -19.99 1.50
C LEU A 156 -6.96 -18.50 1.87
N LEU A 157 -6.96 -17.62 0.86
CA LEU A 157 -7.05 -16.17 1.08
C LEU A 157 -8.39 -15.81 1.75
N ALA A 158 -9.50 -16.38 1.31
CA ALA A 158 -10.82 -16.19 1.91
C ALA A 158 -10.85 -16.52 3.42
N LYS A 159 -10.11 -17.55 3.84
CA LYS A 159 -10.02 -17.97 5.25
C LYS A 159 -8.98 -17.17 6.05
N ALA A 160 -7.95 -16.68 5.38
CA ALA A 160 -6.83 -16.01 6.03
C ALA A 160 -7.03 -14.50 6.16
N MET A 161 -7.78 -13.86 5.24
CA MET A 161 -7.99 -12.42 5.18
C MET A 161 -9.01 -11.97 6.24
N ASP A 162 -8.60 -12.06 7.49
CA ASP A 162 -9.34 -11.60 8.64
C ASP A 162 -8.37 -10.98 9.65
N ASP A 163 -8.79 -9.94 10.34
CA ASP A 163 -7.93 -9.14 11.22
C ASP A 163 -8.60 -8.83 12.56
N ARG A 164 -7.82 -8.86 13.62
CA ARG A 164 -8.25 -8.47 14.98
C ARG A 164 -7.45 -7.33 15.57
N LEU A 165 -6.44 -6.81 14.84
CA LEU A 165 -5.53 -5.79 15.36
C LEU A 165 -5.87 -4.38 14.88
N HIS A 166 -6.41 -4.23 13.65
CA HIS A 166 -6.67 -2.88 13.15
C HIS A 166 -8.06 -2.71 12.49
N GLU A 167 -8.55 -3.64 11.69
CA GLU A 167 -9.85 -3.50 10.99
C GLU A 167 -11.03 -3.32 11.95
N PRO A 168 -11.13 -4.04 13.08
CA PRO A 168 -12.24 -3.84 14.02
C PRO A 168 -12.35 -2.43 14.58
N TYR A 169 -11.25 -1.69 14.59
CA TYR A 169 -11.18 -0.31 15.10
C TYR A 169 -11.28 0.73 13.99
N ARG A 170 -10.70 0.47 12.81
CA ARG A 170 -10.66 1.42 11.70
C ARG A 170 -11.93 1.41 10.85
N LEU A 171 -12.49 0.23 10.56
CA LEU A 171 -13.70 0.14 9.73
C LEU A 171 -14.88 0.93 10.29
N PRO A 172 -15.20 0.87 11.61
CA PRO A 172 -16.28 1.67 12.17
C PRO A 172 -16.03 3.20 12.12
N ALA A 173 -14.77 3.62 12.03
CA ALA A 173 -14.40 5.02 11.92
C ALA A 173 -14.52 5.58 10.49
N ILE A 174 -14.80 4.74 9.50
CA ILE A 174 -14.97 5.11 8.09
C ILE A 174 -16.43 4.86 7.71
N PRO A 175 -17.25 5.91 7.52
CA PRO A 175 -18.67 5.75 7.22
C PRO A 175 -18.91 4.90 5.97
N GLY A 176 -19.74 3.85 6.09
CA GLY A 176 -20.08 2.94 5.00
C GLY A 176 -19.03 1.86 4.67
N ALA A 177 -17.88 1.82 5.36
CA ALA A 177 -16.82 0.86 5.06
C ALA A 177 -17.21 -0.60 5.36
N ILE A 178 -17.93 -0.82 6.46
CA ILE A 178 -18.42 -2.16 6.84
C ILE A 178 -19.42 -2.67 5.79
N GLU A 179 -20.31 -1.80 5.34
CA GLU A 179 -21.32 -2.11 4.32
C GLU A 179 -20.67 -2.35 2.96
N ALA A 180 -19.66 -1.56 2.61
CA ALA A 180 -18.88 -1.76 1.37
C ALA A 180 -18.13 -3.11 1.39
N LYS A 181 -17.53 -3.48 2.52
CA LYS A 181 -16.90 -4.81 2.70
C LYS A 181 -17.92 -5.94 2.53
N ARG A 182 -19.10 -5.83 3.14
CA ARG A 182 -20.19 -6.80 3.00
C ARG A 182 -20.72 -6.87 1.57
N ALA A 183 -20.91 -5.73 0.91
CA ALA A 183 -21.37 -5.66 -0.46
C ALA A 183 -20.40 -6.32 -1.43
N ALA A 184 -19.09 -6.14 -1.26
CA ALA A 184 -18.10 -6.82 -2.07
C ALA A 184 -18.19 -8.35 -1.95
N LEU A 185 -18.27 -8.87 -0.72
CA LEU A 185 -18.41 -10.31 -0.46
C LEU A 185 -19.71 -10.87 -1.07
N ALA A 186 -20.83 -10.14 -0.93
CA ALA A 186 -22.12 -10.56 -1.48
C ALA A 186 -22.15 -10.60 -3.02
N HIS A 187 -21.25 -9.86 -3.69
CA HIS A 187 -21.14 -9.82 -5.15
C HIS A 187 -20.00 -10.67 -5.72
N GLY A 188 -19.42 -11.57 -4.91
CA GLY A 188 -18.48 -12.59 -5.38
C GLY A 188 -17.01 -12.34 -5.05
N ALA A 189 -16.68 -11.31 -4.28
CA ALA A 189 -15.34 -11.22 -3.73
C ALA A 189 -15.12 -12.35 -2.72
N TYR A 190 -13.99 -13.07 -2.83
CA TYR A 190 -13.66 -14.13 -1.88
C TYR A 190 -12.86 -13.62 -0.68
N ALA A 191 -12.22 -12.47 -0.79
CA ALA A 191 -11.55 -11.80 0.30
C ALA A 191 -11.64 -10.28 0.17
N VAL A 192 -11.78 -9.58 1.29
CA VAL A 192 -11.87 -8.11 1.33
C VAL A 192 -11.13 -7.58 2.54
N SER A 193 -10.29 -6.58 2.33
CA SER A 193 -9.56 -5.92 3.42
C SER A 193 -9.52 -4.40 3.27
N LEU A 194 -9.25 -3.73 4.38
CA LEU A 194 -8.88 -2.31 4.37
C LEU A 194 -7.51 -2.15 3.68
N SER A 195 -7.37 -1.14 2.83
CA SER A 195 -6.09 -0.81 2.19
C SER A 195 -5.23 0.03 3.13
N GLY A 196 -4.17 -0.54 3.68
CA GLY A 196 -3.28 0.15 4.60
C GLY A 196 -4.02 0.77 5.79
N ALA A 197 -3.88 2.09 5.98
CA ALA A 197 -4.61 2.82 7.01
C ALA A 197 -6.08 3.08 6.66
N GLY A 198 -6.49 2.88 5.42
CA GLY A 198 -7.77 3.26 4.85
C GLY A 198 -7.74 4.68 4.24
N PRO A 199 -8.89 5.21 3.80
CA PRO A 199 -10.23 4.63 3.85
C PRO A 199 -10.55 3.67 2.69
N GLY A 200 -9.60 3.42 1.79
CA GLY A 200 -9.77 2.51 0.67
C GLY A 200 -9.96 1.06 1.11
N ILE A 201 -10.77 0.32 0.36
CA ILE A 201 -11.04 -1.09 0.56
C ILE A 201 -10.60 -1.85 -0.69
N LEU A 202 -9.92 -2.98 -0.50
CA LEU A 202 -9.50 -3.89 -1.55
C LEU A 202 -10.37 -5.14 -1.51
N ALA A 203 -10.89 -5.55 -2.67
CA ALA A 203 -11.64 -6.78 -2.85
C ALA A 203 -10.94 -7.68 -3.88
N PHE A 204 -10.76 -8.93 -3.53
CA PHE A 204 -10.11 -9.96 -4.34
C PHE A 204 -11.19 -10.88 -4.90
N ALA A 205 -11.17 -11.08 -6.22
CA ALA A 205 -12.13 -11.88 -6.94
C ALA A 205 -11.51 -12.44 -8.23
N ASP A 206 -12.01 -13.56 -8.70
CA ASP A 206 -11.62 -14.13 -9.99
C ASP A 206 -12.44 -13.51 -11.13
N GLU A 207 -13.70 -13.13 -10.83
CA GLU A 207 -14.65 -12.57 -11.79
C GLU A 207 -15.53 -11.48 -11.13
N ASN A 208 -16.47 -10.93 -11.88
CA ASN A 208 -17.47 -9.94 -11.40
C ASN A 208 -16.89 -8.64 -10.86
N HIS A 209 -15.66 -8.26 -11.24
CA HIS A 209 -14.96 -7.08 -10.70
C HIS A 209 -15.79 -5.79 -10.82
N GLU A 210 -16.49 -5.59 -11.96
CA GLU A 210 -17.35 -4.40 -12.16
C GLU A 210 -18.53 -4.38 -11.19
N ALA A 211 -19.24 -5.52 -11.03
CA ALA A 211 -20.36 -5.63 -10.11
C ALA A 211 -19.92 -5.41 -8.66
N ILE A 212 -18.77 -5.95 -8.27
CA ILE A 212 -18.15 -5.74 -6.95
C ILE A 212 -17.86 -4.25 -6.75
N GLY A 213 -17.22 -3.59 -7.71
CA GLY A 213 -16.87 -2.17 -7.63
C GLY A 213 -18.10 -1.28 -7.49
N GLN A 214 -19.13 -1.52 -8.29
CA GLN A 214 -20.41 -0.80 -8.25
C GLN A 214 -21.15 -1.02 -6.91
N ALA A 215 -21.15 -2.25 -6.40
CA ALA A 215 -21.78 -2.58 -5.12
C ALA A 215 -21.09 -1.87 -3.95
N MET A 216 -19.75 -1.86 -3.92
CA MET A 216 -18.95 -1.14 -2.91
C MET A 216 -19.22 0.37 -2.97
N GLN A 217 -19.23 0.95 -4.18
CA GLN A 217 -19.52 2.36 -4.41
C GLN A 217 -20.92 2.74 -3.92
N SER A 218 -21.92 1.92 -4.24
CA SER A 218 -23.32 2.11 -3.81
C SER A 218 -23.45 1.99 -2.29
N ALA A 219 -22.73 1.07 -1.65
CA ALA A 219 -22.73 0.91 -0.21
C ALA A 219 -22.14 2.14 0.51
N PHE A 220 -21.04 2.69 0.02
CA PHE A 220 -20.50 3.95 0.56
C PHE A 220 -21.50 5.11 0.43
N ALA A 221 -22.22 5.20 -0.69
CA ALA A 221 -23.21 6.24 -0.90
C ALA A 221 -24.42 6.06 0.02
N SER A 222 -24.99 4.86 0.12
CA SER A 222 -26.24 4.61 0.86
C SER A 222 -26.05 4.57 2.37
N ALA A 223 -24.99 3.92 2.86
CA ALA A 223 -24.75 3.75 4.28
C ALA A 223 -23.84 4.83 4.88
N GLY A 224 -22.86 5.32 4.09
CA GLY A 224 -21.89 6.32 4.53
C GLY A 224 -22.21 7.75 4.13
N GLY A 225 -23.14 7.97 3.19
CA GLY A 225 -23.41 9.29 2.59
C GLY A 225 -22.21 9.80 1.78
N LEU A 226 -21.29 8.93 1.37
CA LEU A 226 -20.03 9.28 0.73
C LEU A 226 -20.03 8.90 -0.75
N SER A 227 -19.63 9.81 -1.62
CA SER A 227 -19.24 9.40 -2.97
C SER A 227 -17.96 8.60 -2.93
N ALA A 228 -17.86 7.55 -3.73
CA ALA A 228 -16.67 6.71 -3.87
C ALA A 228 -16.32 6.50 -5.34
N ARG A 229 -15.09 6.12 -5.60
CA ARG A 229 -14.62 5.67 -6.91
C ARG A 229 -13.98 4.30 -6.76
N TYR A 230 -14.10 3.46 -7.77
CA TYR A 230 -13.39 2.19 -7.80
C TYR A 230 -12.53 2.06 -9.06
N TRP A 231 -11.54 1.22 -8.95
CA TRP A 231 -10.64 0.82 -10.04
C TRP A 231 -10.45 -0.69 -10.00
N ILE A 232 -10.37 -1.28 -11.17
CA ILE A 232 -9.98 -2.67 -11.33
C ILE A 232 -8.50 -2.67 -11.65
N LEU A 233 -7.69 -3.26 -10.78
CA LEU A 233 -6.24 -3.18 -10.81
C LEU A 233 -5.62 -4.56 -11.02
N ASN A 234 -4.53 -4.59 -11.76
CA ASN A 234 -3.64 -5.74 -11.83
C ASN A 234 -2.41 -5.48 -10.96
N VAL A 235 -1.80 -6.52 -10.43
CA VAL A 235 -0.52 -6.41 -9.73
C VAL A 235 0.57 -6.08 -10.73
N SER A 236 1.33 -5.00 -10.50
CA SER A 236 2.52 -4.67 -11.26
C SER A 236 3.71 -5.43 -10.71
N LEU A 237 4.38 -6.23 -11.51
CA LEU A 237 5.62 -6.91 -11.14
C LEU A 237 6.84 -5.99 -11.26
N ALA A 238 6.72 -4.91 -12.03
CA ALA A 238 7.74 -3.87 -12.14
C ALA A 238 7.57 -2.85 -11.00
N GLY A 239 8.66 -2.53 -10.34
CA GLY A 239 8.73 -1.43 -9.38
C GLY A 239 8.93 -0.07 -10.04
N ALA A 240 9.38 0.90 -9.28
CA ALA A 240 9.71 2.23 -9.77
C ALA A 240 10.83 2.17 -10.82
N GLN A 241 10.71 3.00 -11.86
CA GLN A 241 11.65 3.06 -12.96
C GLN A 241 12.09 4.50 -13.22
N ILE A 242 13.36 4.66 -13.61
CA ILE A 242 13.88 5.90 -14.20
C ILE A 242 14.03 5.66 -15.70
N ILE A 243 13.32 6.45 -16.48
CA ILE A 243 13.40 6.46 -17.94
C ILE A 243 14.18 7.74 -18.31
N VAL A 244 15.34 7.58 -18.94
CA VAL A 244 16.22 8.67 -19.37
C VAL A 244 16.14 8.75 -20.89
#